data_0ad103f48c94646605128d001c91ff83
#
_entry.id   0ad103f48c94646605128d001c91ff83
#
_cell.length_a   1.000
_cell.length_b   1.000
_cell.length_c   1.000
_cell.angle_alpha   90.00
_cell.angle_beta   90.00
_cell.angle_gamma   90.00
#
_symmetry.space_group_name_H-M   'P 1'
#
loop_
_entity.id
_entity.type
_entity.pdbx_description
1 polymer ?
#
loop_
_entity_poly.entity_id
_entity_poly.type
_entity_poly.pdbx_seq_one_letter_code
_entity_poly.pdbx_strand_id
1 'polypeptide(L)'
;MSVQIDKKIIDYVYDEWKEKGFPYYPTDYSWRANEFNKLIKFDRSTLFKPNTKAVGSSAHGLSLAWSYMPHHWGIVCGKMKTPMEIWDDEEHFKKGIKKLLSGTFWDQKEYHRITASDMRSLLRRYSGTQAVSNFRPTAAAMLYDKYVEKESPLFGTDSGVVWDMSCGYGGRLLGSITANINYIGTDPCTETFEG
;
A
#
# COMPACT_ATOMS: atom_id res chain seq x y z
N MET A 1 17.21 16.74 20.88
CA MET A 1 18.62 16.39 20.56
C MET A 1 18.60 15.45 19.36
N SER A 2 19.30 15.75 18.26
CA SER A 2 19.42 14.83 17.14
C SER A 2 20.37 13.70 17.54
N VAL A 3 19.88 12.47 17.51
CA VAL A 3 20.73 11.28 17.70
C VAL A 3 21.74 11.23 16.58
N GLN A 4 23.01 11.29 16.90
CA GLN A 4 24.09 11.16 15.92
C GLN A 4 24.25 9.67 15.60
N ILE A 5 23.84 9.27 14.39
CA ILE A 5 23.99 7.89 13.91
C ILE A 5 25.37 7.72 13.32
N ASP A 6 26.08 6.67 13.72
CA ASP A 6 27.41 6.34 13.17
C ASP A 6 27.30 6.02 11.68
N LYS A 7 28.17 6.61 10.89
CA LYS A 7 28.26 6.38 9.43
C LYS A 7 28.45 4.89 9.10
N LYS A 8 29.24 4.17 9.90
CA LYS A 8 29.48 2.73 9.72
C LYS A 8 28.19 1.90 9.82
N ILE A 9 27.26 2.30 10.69
CA ILE A 9 25.95 1.62 10.82
C ILE A 9 25.10 1.89 9.58
N ILE A 10 25.13 3.12 9.06
CA ILE A 10 24.40 3.47 7.84
C ILE A 10 24.95 2.68 6.65
N ASP A 11 26.27 2.62 6.49
CA ASP A 11 26.92 1.85 5.42
C ASP A 11 26.62 0.35 5.54
N TYR A 12 26.69 -0.22 6.74
CA TYR A 12 26.31 -1.62 7.00
C TYR A 12 24.87 -1.93 6.58
N VAL A 13 23.89 -1.09 6.99
CA VAL A 13 22.48 -1.29 6.63
C VAL A 13 22.28 -1.14 5.12
N TYR A 14 22.97 -0.19 4.49
CA TYR A 14 22.92 -0.01 3.05
C TYR A 14 23.38 -1.27 2.32
N ASP A 15 24.58 -1.78 2.65
CA ASP A 15 25.17 -2.95 2.00
C ASP A 15 24.30 -4.20 2.22
N GLU A 16 23.85 -4.43 3.45
CA GLU A 16 22.96 -5.55 3.79
C GLU A 16 21.67 -5.54 2.96
N TRP A 17 21.05 -4.36 2.79
CA TRP A 17 19.80 -4.28 2.02
C TRP A 17 20.03 -4.30 0.52
N LYS A 18 21.13 -3.79 0.01
CA LYS A 18 21.49 -3.95 -1.41
C LYS A 18 21.74 -5.43 -1.76
N GLU A 19 22.34 -6.20 -0.85
CA GLU A 19 22.51 -7.66 -1.00
C GLU A 19 21.17 -8.41 -0.97
N LYS A 20 20.25 -8.06 -0.05
CA LYS A 20 18.90 -8.64 0.04
C LYS A 20 18.01 -8.32 -1.16
N GLY A 21 18.31 -7.28 -1.90
CA GLY A 21 17.54 -6.79 -3.02
C GLY A 21 16.37 -5.88 -2.64
N PHE A 22 15.69 -5.34 -3.66
CA PHE A 22 14.59 -4.39 -3.48
C PHE A 22 13.45 -5.01 -2.66
N PRO A 23 12.89 -4.31 -1.64
CA PRO A 23 11.94 -4.87 -0.69
C PRO A 23 10.52 -4.98 -1.26
N TYR A 24 10.33 -5.70 -2.37
CA TYR A 24 9.00 -5.95 -2.93
C TYR A 24 8.05 -6.60 -1.91
N TYR A 25 6.75 -6.47 -2.16
CA TYR A 25 5.78 -7.27 -1.41
C TYR A 25 5.90 -8.74 -1.83
N PRO A 26 5.73 -9.69 -0.90
CA PRO A 26 5.73 -11.11 -1.25
C PRO A 26 4.63 -11.43 -2.28
N THR A 27 4.93 -12.36 -3.19
CA THR A 27 4.01 -12.78 -4.26
C THR A 27 3.54 -14.22 -4.12
N ASP A 28 4.04 -14.93 -3.11
CA ASP A 28 3.64 -16.31 -2.84
C ASP A 28 2.16 -16.40 -2.44
N TYR A 29 1.52 -17.48 -2.89
CA TYR A 29 0.10 -17.70 -2.66
C TYR A 29 -0.26 -17.73 -1.17
N SER A 30 0.54 -18.37 -0.34
CA SER A 30 0.26 -18.54 1.09
C SER A 30 0.24 -17.19 1.82
N TRP A 31 1.18 -16.31 1.50
CA TRP A 31 1.22 -14.96 2.04
C TRP A 31 0.02 -14.13 1.57
N ARG A 32 -0.28 -14.17 0.25
CA ARG A 32 -1.43 -13.45 -0.32
C ARG A 32 -2.75 -13.91 0.28
N ALA A 33 -2.94 -15.24 0.43
CA ALA A 33 -4.13 -15.81 1.07
C ALA A 33 -4.25 -15.36 2.54
N ASN A 34 -3.15 -15.30 3.29
CA ASN A 34 -3.16 -14.81 4.66
C ASN A 34 -3.54 -13.32 4.75
N GLU A 35 -2.98 -12.48 3.87
CA GLU A 35 -3.35 -11.04 3.81
C GLU A 35 -4.82 -10.84 3.41
N PHE A 36 -5.35 -11.65 2.49
CA PHE A 36 -6.76 -11.64 2.12
C PHE A 36 -7.66 -12.06 3.29
N ASN A 37 -7.28 -13.11 4.01
CA ASN A 37 -8.01 -13.55 5.20
C ASN A 37 -8.05 -12.48 6.30
N LYS A 38 -6.96 -11.73 6.49
CA LYS A 38 -6.95 -10.58 7.41
C LYS A 38 -7.93 -9.48 6.96
N LEU A 39 -8.02 -9.23 5.67
CA LEU A 39 -8.94 -8.24 5.10
C LEU A 39 -10.40 -8.67 5.31
N ILE A 40 -10.74 -9.95 5.02
CA ILE A 40 -12.09 -10.47 5.19
C ILE A 40 -12.54 -10.46 6.66
N LYS A 41 -11.63 -10.83 7.58
CA LYS A 41 -11.93 -10.91 9.02
C LYS A 41 -11.98 -9.53 9.70
N PHE A 42 -11.55 -8.48 9.03
CA PHE A 42 -11.58 -7.14 9.61
C PHE A 42 -13.02 -6.63 9.74
N ASP A 43 -13.39 -6.26 10.96
CA ASP A 43 -14.71 -5.65 11.21
C ASP A 43 -14.73 -4.19 10.71
N ARG A 44 -15.21 -4.03 9.49
CA ARG A 44 -15.30 -2.72 8.82
C ARG A 44 -16.46 -1.86 9.29
N SER A 45 -17.43 -2.42 10.05
CA SER A 45 -18.55 -1.66 10.61
C SER A 45 -18.06 -0.52 11.51
N THR A 46 -16.92 -0.73 12.18
CA THR A 46 -16.26 0.25 13.04
C THR A 46 -15.72 1.48 12.30
N LEU A 47 -15.58 1.40 10.98
CA LEU A 47 -15.05 2.50 10.16
C LEU A 47 -16.07 3.60 9.89
N PHE A 48 -17.36 3.32 10.00
CA PHE A 48 -18.38 4.33 9.79
C PHE A 48 -18.73 5.05 11.08
N LYS A 49 -18.64 6.39 11.04
CA LYS A 49 -18.99 7.26 12.15
C LYS A 49 -20.32 7.98 11.85
N PRO A 50 -21.47 7.48 12.33
CA PRO A 50 -22.79 8.00 11.97
C PRO A 50 -22.93 9.49 12.20
N ASN A 51 -22.44 9.98 13.34
CA ASN A 51 -22.59 11.38 13.76
C ASN A 51 -21.85 12.39 12.85
N THR A 52 -20.77 11.97 12.21
CA THR A 52 -19.95 12.85 11.33
C THR A 52 -20.11 12.48 9.86
N LYS A 53 -20.80 11.39 9.54
CA LYS A 53 -20.85 10.77 8.20
C LYS A 53 -19.46 10.48 7.63
N ALA A 54 -18.44 10.43 8.48
CA ALA A 54 -17.09 10.15 8.07
C ALA A 54 -16.86 8.64 7.95
N VAL A 55 -16.10 8.25 6.94
CA VAL A 55 -15.62 6.88 6.75
C VAL A 55 -14.15 6.83 7.12
N GLY A 56 -13.83 6.04 8.15
CA GLY A 56 -12.46 5.71 8.50
C GLY A 56 -11.84 4.72 7.53
N SER A 57 -10.60 4.36 7.76
CA SER A 57 -9.91 3.35 6.96
C SER A 57 -8.86 2.62 7.78
N SER A 58 -8.57 1.38 7.41
CA SER A 58 -7.44 0.62 7.93
C SER A 58 -6.48 0.25 6.80
N ALA A 59 -5.32 -0.27 7.15
CA ALA A 59 -4.32 -0.71 6.16
C ALA A 59 -4.56 -2.14 5.64
N HIS A 60 -5.54 -2.88 6.18
CA HIS A 60 -5.84 -4.23 5.74
C HIS A 60 -6.13 -4.27 4.23
N GLY A 61 -5.52 -5.21 3.55
CA GLY A 61 -5.62 -5.39 2.10
C GLY A 61 -4.71 -4.49 1.26
N LEU A 62 -4.10 -3.41 1.80
CA LEU A 62 -3.20 -2.58 1.00
C LEU A 62 -1.95 -3.33 0.55
N SER A 63 -1.31 -4.08 1.44
CA SER A 63 -0.13 -4.88 1.11
C SER A 63 -0.47 -5.94 0.05
N LEU A 64 -1.66 -6.52 0.13
CA LEU A 64 -2.17 -7.46 -0.85
C LEU A 64 -2.32 -6.80 -2.23
N ALA A 65 -3.01 -5.68 -2.31
CA ALA A 65 -3.16 -4.93 -3.57
C ALA A 65 -1.79 -4.60 -4.19
N TRP A 66 -0.86 -4.08 -3.38
CA TRP A 66 0.48 -3.75 -3.85
C TRP A 66 1.31 -4.94 -4.31
N SER A 67 1.03 -6.16 -3.81
CA SER A 67 1.74 -7.38 -4.23
C SER A 67 1.42 -7.80 -5.67
N TYR A 68 0.30 -7.33 -6.21
CA TYR A 68 -0.09 -7.54 -7.61
C TYR A 68 0.40 -6.44 -8.54
N MET A 69 0.81 -5.31 -8.00
CA MET A 69 1.14 -4.09 -8.76
C MET A 69 2.60 -3.63 -8.52
N PRO A 70 3.62 -4.50 -8.78
CA PRO A 70 5.01 -4.17 -8.44
C PRO A 70 5.53 -2.94 -9.22
N HIS A 71 4.96 -2.62 -10.38
CA HIS A 71 5.31 -1.45 -11.18
C HIS A 71 5.09 -0.12 -10.43
N HIS A 72 4.22 -0.09 -9.41
CA HIS A 72 3.95 1.12 -8.64
C HIS A 72 5.20 1.78 -8.02
N TRP A 73 6.28 1.02 -7.83
CA TRP A 73 7.52 1.53 -7.27
C TRP A 73 8.30 2.43 -8.24
N GLY A 74 8.08 2.27 -9.55
CA GLY A 74 8.72 3.05 -10.62
C GLY A 74 7.84 4.16 -11.20
N ILE A 75 6.60 4.33 -10.72
CA ILE A 75 5.71 5.36 -11.26
C ILE A 75 6.14 6.77 -10.82
N VAL A 76 6.34 7.61 -11.80
CA VAL A 76 6.72 9.02 -11.59
C VAL A 76 5.50 9.83 -11.14
N CYS A 77 5.60 10.45 -9.97
CA CYS A 77 4.62 11.40 -9.46
C CYS A 77 5.23 12.80 -9.40
N GLY A 78 4.77 13.67 -10.25
CA GLY A 78 5.27 15.04 -10.31
C GLY A 78 6.74 15.12 -10.73
N LYS A 79 7.55 15.87 -9.95
CA LYS A 79 8.97 16.12 -10.23
C LYS A 79 9.93 15.37 -9.30
N MET A 80 9.41 14.53 -8.42
CA MET A 80 10.22 13.85 -7.40
C MET A 80 10.68 12.49 -7.93
N LYS A 81 11.83 12.04 -7.43
CA LYS A 81 12.35 10.71 -7.71
C LYS A 81 11.36 9.64 -7.27
N THR A 82 11.30 8.57 -8.03
CA THR A 82 10.54 7.37 -7.67
C THR A 82 11.22 6.60 -6.54
N PRO A 83 10.52 5.72 -5.82
CA PRO A 83 11.15 4.82 -4.84
C PRO A 83 12.27 3.96 -5.43
N MET A 84 12.16 3.52 -6.70
CA MET A 84 13.23 2.76 -7.38
C MET A 84 14.46 3.63 -7.65
N GLU A 85 14.27 4.83 -8.16
CA GLU A 85 15.39 5.77 -8.37
C GLU A 85 16.11 6.12 -7.06
N ILE A 86 15.37 6.21 -5.94
CA ILE A 86 16.00 6.42 -4.62
C ILE A 86 16.79 5.19 -4.18
N TRP A 87 16.26 3.99 -4.42
CA TRP A 87 16.97 2.75 -4.12
C TRP A 87 18.30 2.66 -4.87
N ASP A 88 18.37 3.14 -6.11
CA ASP A 88 19.56 3.11 -6.94
C ASP A 88 20.51 4.30 -6.69
N ASP A 89 20.05 5.34 -6.00
CA ASP A 89 20.85 6.48 -5.59
C ASP A 89 21.42 6.27 -4.17
N GLU A 90 22.70 5.92 -4.08
CA GLU A 90 23.35 5.60 -2.81
C GLU A 90 23.22 6.73 -1.78
N GLU A 91 23.44 7.98 -2.19
CA GLU A 91 23.41 9.12 -1.28
C GLU A 91 22.00 9.31 -0.70
N HIS A 92 20.97 9.28 -1.57
CA HIS A 92 19.59 9.42 -1.14
C HIS A 92 19.14 8.25 -0.28
N PHE A 93 19.48 7.03 -0.64
CA PHE A 93 19.11 5.85 0.13
C PHE A 93 19.76 5.88 1.53
N LYS A 94 21.04 6.17 1.64
CA LYS A 94 21.76 6.36 2.93
C LYS A 94 21.15 7.48 3.78
N LYS A 95 20.72 8.58 3.15
CA LYS A 95 20.01 9.66 3.83
C LYS A 95 18.65 9.19 4.39
N GLY A 96 17.94 8.35 3.66
CA GLY A 96 16.71 7.69 4.13
C GLY A 96 16.98 6.76 5.31
N ILE A 97 18.02 5.92 5.24
CA ILE A 97 18.45 5.03 6.33
C ILE A 97 18.78 5.82 7.60
N LYS A 98 19.50 6.92 7.47
CA LYS A 98 19.80 7.81 8.60
C LYS A 98 18.54 8.33 9.27
N LYS A 99 17.53 8.75 8.50
CA LYS A 99 16.24 9.21 9.02
C LYS A 99 15.47 8.09 9.72
N LEU A 100 15.48 6.88 9.16
CA LEU A 100 14.85 5.71 9.77
C LEU A 100 15.46 5.39 11.14
N LEU A 101 16.79 5.35 11.22
CA LEU A 101 17.52 5.03 12.44
C LEU A 101 17.43 6.15 13.50
N SER A 102 17.31 7.40 13.09
CA SER A 102 17.20 8.54 14.02
C SER A 102 15.81 8.69 14.65
N GLY A 103 14.81 7.92 14.22
CA GLY A 103 13.45 8.04 14.73
C GLY A 103 12.74 9.34 14.34
N THR A 104 13.17 10.02 13.29
CA THR A 104 12.65 11.34 12.87
C THR A 104 11.13 11.33 12.63
N PHE A 105 10.54 10.21 12.23
CA PHE A 105 9.11 10.08 11.90
C PHE A 105 8.36 9.04 12.73
N TRP A 106 9.08 8.11 13.38
CA TRP A 106 8.55 7.01 14.18
C TRP A 106 9.53 6.71 15.31
N ASP A 107 9.24 5.69 16.13
CA ASP A 107 10.19 5.24 17.14
C ASP A 107 11.54 4.86 16.51
N GLN A 108 12.62 5.20 17.20
CA GLN A 108 13.96 4.87 16.78
C GLN A 108 14.09 3.36 16.54
N LYS A 109 14.64 2.99 15.38
CA LYS A 109 14.86 1.59 15.01
C LYS A 109 16.29 1.16 15.31
N GLU A 110 16.41 0.00 15.93
CA GLU A 110 17.70 -0.68 16.04
C GLU A 110 18.08 -1.29 14.68
N TYR A 111 19.31 -1.04 14.21
CA TYR A 111 19.73 -1.39 12.84
C TYR A 111 19.54 -2.88 12.50
N HIS A 112 19.71 -3.78 13.48
CA HIS A 112 19.54 -5.23 13.29
C HIS A 112 18.06 -5.71 13.30
N ARG A 113 17.11 -4.80 13.56
CA ARG A 113 15.66 -5.09 13.56
C ARG A 113 14.91 -4.46 12.39
N ILE A 114 15.63 -3.93 11.41
CA ILE A 114 15.02 -3.31 10.24
C ILE A 114 14.37 -4.39 9.38
N THR A 115 13.09 -4.26 9.15
CA THR A 115 12.28 -5.18 8.35
C THR A 115 12.07 -4.67 6.92
N ALA A 116 11.61 -5.54 6.01
CA ALA A 116 11.21 -5.12 4.67
C ALA A 116 10.07 -4.07 4.70
N SER A 117 9.21 -4.11 5.71
CA SER A 117 8.18 -3.08 5.90
C SER A 117 8.77 -1.72 6.25
N ASP A 118 9.83 -1.70 7.08
CA ASP A 118 10.54 -0.46 7.40
C ASP A 118 11.23 0.11 6.16
N MET A 119 11.85 -0.74 5.34
CA MET A 119 12.48 -0.31 4.09
C MET A 119 11.46 0.21 3.07
N ARG A 120 10.31 -0.44 2.92
CA ARG A 120 9.21 0.09 2.09
C ARG A 120 8.73 1.45 2.60
N SER A 121 8.63 1.62 3.90
CA SER A 121 8.25 2.90 4.52
C SER A 121 9.30 3.98 4.29
N LEU A 122 10.59 3.62 4.37
CA LEU A 122 11.71 4.50 4.07
C LEU A 122 11.62 5.01 2.63
N LEU A 123 11.51 4.12 1.67
CA LEU A 123 11.46 4.45 0.24
C LEU A 123 10.23 5.31 -0.12
N ARG A 124 9.11 5.13 0.55
CA ARG A 124 7.87 5.87 0.26
C ARG A 124 7.73 7.20 1.00
N ARG A 125 8.40 7.39 2.12
CA ARG A 125 8.13 8.54 3.02
C ARG A 125 9.36 9.32 3.42
N TYR A 126 10.49 8.66 3.69
CA TYR A 126 11.65 9.31 4.30
C TYR A 126 12.65 9.83 3.29
N SER A 127 12.66 9.23 2.13
CA SER A 127 13.59 9.56 1.05
C SER A 127 13.25 10.84 0.30
N GLY A 128 12.05 11.41 0.51
CA GLY A 128 11.59 12.59 -0.21
C GLY A 128 11.00 12.27 -1.57
N THR A 129 10.54 11.04 -1.78
CA THR A 129 9.75 10.67 -2.96
C THR A 129 8.30 11.11 -2.81
N GLN A 130 7.61 11.16 -3.94
CA GLN A 130 6.15 11.18 -3.98
C GLN A 130 5.67 9.83 -4.52
N ALA A 131 5.42 8.89 -3.61
CA ALA A 131 4.89 7.59 -4.00
C ALA A 131 3.42 7.67 -4.38
N VAL A 132 3.01 6.83 -5.32
CA VAL A 132 1.59 6.69 -5.67
C VAL A 132 0.75 6.22 -4.48
N SER A 133 -0.50 6.61 -4.46
CA SER A 133 -1.47 6.19 -3.44
C SER A 133 -2.40 5.11 -3.98
N ASN A 134 -2.99 4.33 -3.08
CA ASN A 134 -4.03 3.37 -3.42
C ASN A 134 -5.24 3.60 -2.52
N PHE A 135 -6.43 3.44 -3.06
CA PHE A 135 -7.65 3.49 -2.27
C PHE A 135 -7.68 2.31 -1.28
N ARG A 136 -8.08 2.56 -0.05
CA ARG A 136 -8.04 1.52 0.98
C ARG A 136 -9.18 0.52 0.80
N PRO A 137 -8.88 -0.79 0.67
CA PRO A 137 -9.90 -1.83 0.47
C PRO A 137 -11.00 -1.81 1.52
N THR A 138 -10.63 -1.58 2.78
CA THR A 138 -11.60 -1.51 3.89
C THR A 138 -12.56 -0.32 3.77
N ALA A 139 -12.09 0.82 3.31
CA ALA A 139 -12.94 1.99 3.09
C ALA A 139 -13.89 1.76 1.89
N ALA A 140 -13.37 1.14 0.82
CA ALA A 140 -14.18 0.77 -0.33
C ALA A 140 -15.30 -0.20 0.06
N ALA A 141 -14.95 -1.29 0.75
CA ALA A 141 -15.93 -2.27 1.22
C ALA A 141 -17.01 -1.64 2.10
N MET A 142 -16.62 -0.74 3.03
CA MET A 142 -17.56 -0.03 3.89
C MET A 142 -18.51 0.87 3.07
N LEU A 143 -18.01 1.55 2.04
CA LEU A 143 -18.86 2.38 1.17
C LEU A 143 -19.82 1.51 0.36
N TYR A 144 -19.36 0.37 -0.14
CA TYR A 144 -20.20 -0.56 -0.89
C TYR A 144 -21.28 -1.18 -0.03
N ASP A 145 -20.95 -1.65 1.18
CA ASP A 145 -21.95 -2.15 2.14
C ASP A 145 -23.06 -1.14 2.44
N LYS A 146 -22.69 0.16 2.42
CA LYS A 146 -23.62 1.21 2.83
C LYS A 146 -24.45 1.79 1.69
N TYR A 147 -23.87 1.90 0.50
CA TYR A 147 -24.46 2.69 -0.58
C TYR A 147 -24.81 1.90 -1.83
N VAL A 148 -24.33 0.66 -1.96
CA VAL A 148 -24.65 -0.19 -3.11
C VAL A 148 -25.86 -1.06 -2.76
N GLU A 149 -26.91 -0.95 -3.55
CA GLU A 149 -28.07 -1.83 -3.45
C GLU A 149 -27.65 -3.26 -3.79
N LYS A 150 -28.04 -4.22 -2.97
CA LYS A 150 -27.66 -5.63 -3.13
C LYS A 150 -28.40 -6.34 -4.26
N GLU A 151 -29.51 -5.78 -4.70
CA GLU A 151 -30.27 -6.28 -5.84
C GLU A 151 -30.10 -5.33 -7.03
N SER A 152 -29.72 -5.85 -8.18
CA SER A 152 -29.64 -5.05 -9.40
C SER A 152 -30.55 -5.65 -10.48
N PRO A 153 -31.76 -5.13 -10.65
CA PRO A 153 -32.69 -5.57 -11.70
C PRO A 153 -32.11 -5.41 -13.11
N LEU A 154 -31.23 -4.42 -13.32
CA LEU A 154 -30.62 -4.11 -14.61
C LEU A 154 -29.63 -5.17 -15.10
N PHE A 155 -29.04 -5.94 -14.20
CA PHE A 155 -28.04 -6.95 -14.54
C PHE A 155 -28.48 -8.37 -14.22
N GLY A 156 -29.70 -8.56 -13.69
CA GLY A 156 -30.25 -9.88 -13.34
C GLY A 156 -29.42 -10.61 -12.28
N THR A 157 -28.76 -9.89 -11.39
CA THR A 157 -27.89 -10.43 -10.35
C THR A 157 -28.46 -10.14 -8.97
N ASP A 158 -28.27 -11.08 -8.04
CA ASP A 158 -28.63 -10.94 -6.62
C ASP A 158 -27.62 -10.07 -5.84
N SER A 159 -26.63 -9.49 -6.52
CA SER A 159 -25.64 -8.61 -5.93
C SER A 159 -25.54 -7.31 -6.71
N GLY A 160 -25.32 -6.19 -6.00
CA GLY A 160 -25.15 -4.89 -6.60
C GLY A 160 -23.94 -4.82 -7.55
N VAL A 161 -23.91 -3.82 -8.39
CA VAL A 161 -22.83 -3.58 -9.37
C VAL A 161 -22.21 -2.21 -9.11
N VAL A 162 -20.90 -2.17 -9.11
CA VAL A 162 -20.10 -0.93 -9.07
C VAL A 162 -19.35 -0.76 -10.37
N TRP A 163 -19.47 0.39 -10.99
CA TRP A 163 -18.62 0.80 -12.09
C TRP A 163 -17.59 1.81 -11.62
N ASP A 164 -16.31 1.47 -11.81
CA ASP A 164 -15.15 2.28 -11.43
C ASP A 164 -14.35 2.67 -12.67
N MET A 165 -14.48 3.93 -13.08
CA MET A 165 -13.84 4.47 -14.29
C MET A 165 -12.32 4.67 -14.16
N SER A 166 -11.75 4.49 -13.00
CA SER A 166 -10.32 4.68 -12.71
C SER A 166 -9.91 3.70 -11.62
N CYS A 167 -9.97 2.39 -11.93
CA CYS A 167 -9.85 1.35 -10.91
C CYS A 167 -8.50 1.33 -10.19
N GLY A 168 -7.46 1.89 -10.80
CA GLY A 168 -6.15 2.07 -10.19
C GLY A 168 -5.55 0.75 -9.70
N TYR A 169 -4.90 0.79 -8.56
CA TYR A 169 -4.09 -0.33 -8.05
C TYR A 169 -4.90 -1.39 -7.25
N GLY A 170 -6.12 -1.70 -7.65
CA GLY A 170 -6.90 -2.83 -7.13
C GLY A 170 -7.48 -2.67 -5.72
N GLY A 171 -7.28 -1.54 -5.04
CA GLY A 171 -7.81 -1.35 -3.69
C GLY A 171 -9.34 -1.40 -3.63
N ARG A 172 -10.03 -0.79 -4.60
CA ARG A 172 -11.49 -0.79 -4.69
C ARG A 172 -12.03 -2.14 -5.18
N LEU A 173 -11.31 -2.83 -6.06
CA LEU A 173 -11.61 -4.21 -6.46
C LEU A 173 -11.59 -5.16 -5.25
N LEU A 174 -10.54 -5.13 -4.42
CA LEU A 174 -10.49 -5.93 -3.20
C LEU A 174 -11.64 -5.58 -2.23
N GLY A 175 -12.02 -4.31 -2.18
CA GLY A 175 -13.19 -3.86 -1.42
C GLY A 175 -14.49 -4.48 -1.92
N SER A 176 -14.70 -4.55 -3.24
CA SER A 176 -15.90 -5.15 -3.83
C SER A 176 -15.98 -6.65 -3.57
N ILE A 177 -14.87 -7.38 -3.68
CA ILE A 177 -14.81 -8.80 -3.37
C ILE A 177 -15.22 -9.06 -1.91
N THR A 178 -14.72 -8.25 -0.96
CA THR A 178 -15.07 -8.42 0.45
C THR A 178 -16.48 -7.98 0.81
N ALA A 179 -17.08 -7.11 0.02
CA ALA A 179 -18.48 -6.68 0.17
C ALA A 179 -19.46 -7.55 -0.61
N ASN A 180 -18.97 -8.53 -1.36
CA ASN A 180 -19.75 -9.38 -2.27
C ASN A 180 -20.55 -8.55 -3.29
N ILE A 181 -19.86 -7.63 -3.97
CA ILE A 181 -20.43 -6.72 -4.99
C ILE A 181 -19.75 -7.00 -6.33
N ASN A 182 -20.52 -7.04 -7.40
CA ASN A 182 -19.99 -7.11 -8.76
C ASN A 182 -19.23 -5.83 -9.11
N TYR A 183 -18.10 -5.97 -9.79
CA TYR A 183 -17.23 -4.85 -10.05
C TYR A 183 -16.85 -4.78 -11.53
N ILE A 184 -17.02 -3.61 -12.11
CA ILE A 184 -16.56 -3.29 -13.47
C ILE A 184 -15.53 -2.18 -13.32
N GLY A 185 -14.26 -2.51 -13.53
CA GLY A 185 -13.16 -1.56 -13.46
C GLY A 185 -12.62 -1.23 -14.85
N THR A 186 -12.28 0.02 -15.07
CA THR A 186 -11.52 0.48 -16.24
C THR A 186 -10.34 1.31 -15.79
N ASP A 187 -9.20 1.19 -16.47
CA ASP A 187 -8.01 2.01 -16.22
C ASP A 187 -7.27 2.23 -17.55
N PRO A 188 -6.74 3.43 -17.82
CA PRO A 188 -5.97 3.69 -19.04
C PRO A 188 -4.55 3.09 -18.99
N CYS A 189 -4.06 2.69 -17.82
CA CYS A 189 -2.74 2.11 -17.64
C CYS A 189 -2.79 0.60 -17.87
N THR A 190 -2.19 0.12 -18.96
CA THR A 190 -2.15 -1.31 -19.31
C THR A 190 -1.49 -2.15 -18.22
N GLU A 191 -0.37 -1.70 -17.66
CA GLU A 191 0.32 -2.40 -16.57
C GLU A 191 -0.54 -2.55 -15.32
N THR A 192 -1.38 -1.56 -15.04
CA THR A 192 -2.34 -1.62 -13.91
C THR A 192 -3.50 -2.57 -14.21
N PHE A 193 -3.91 -2.67 -15.48
CA PHE A 193 -4.98 -3.57 -15.88
C PHE A 193 -4.55 -5.04 -15.89
N GLU A 194 -3.30 -5.32 -16.24
CA GLU A 194 -2.73 -6.68 -16.29
C GLU A 194 -2.24 -7.20 -14.92
N GLY A 195 -2.10 -6.35 -13.90
CA GLY A 195 -1.58 -6.61 -12.54
C GLY A 195 -2.58 -7.22 -11.56
#